data_ba84eecf14b808e9f9827f901d595342
#
_entry.id   ba84eecf14b808e9f9827f901d595342
#
_cell.length_a   1.000
_cell.length_b   1.000
_cell.length_c   1.000
_cell.angle_alpha   90.00
_cell.angle_beta   90.00
_cell.angle_gamma   90.00
#
_symmetry.space_group_name_H-M   'P 1'
#
loop_
_entity.id
_entity.type
_entity.pdbx_description
1 polymer ?
#
loop_
_entity_poly.entity_id
_entity_poly.type
_entity_poly.pdbx_seq_one_letter_code
_entity_poly.pdbx_strand_id
1 'polypeptide(L)'
;RLYPRFDWAQRIEHAVFLTAFIVLAVTGLAQMFATAAVGGTVLRAFGGIETARLVHRTAAVIMMAEAIYHILAVLHRVVVRRVALSMLPTLDDLKLLLQDIAFYLGLRGSRPRSGHYSYVEKAEYFALVWGTLIMILTGFMMWNPIATASLLPGEVIPAAKSAHGNEALLAVLAIMLWHFYHVHIRHLNRSMLTGVLSREEMEHEHPAELEAIEAGRIPPAPSPEVIRRRERAFLPGAALLAVALGFGLLRFIAFEQTAITTLPPGEVVEPFVPQTPTASPARAPTPTLVGVQPASWRGRFEGLFRDRCGSCHGITSVGGLSLSSYSAALDGGNRGPGIVPGDSSASWLVQIQSQGGHPGQLTSEELAELIDWIEAGAPER
;
A
#
# COMPACT_ATOMS: atom_id res chain seq x y z
N ARG A 1 35.85 18.68 21.78
CA ARG A 1 36.17 17.32 21.30
C ARG A 1 34.93 16.82 20.54
N LEU A 2 35.14 16.19 19.34
CA LEU A 2 34.11 15.58 18.53
C LEU A 2 34.17 14.04 18.68
N TYR A 3 33.02 13.41 18.75
CA TYR A 3 32.86 11.98 18.93
C TYR A 3 32.23 11.40 17.66
N PRO A 4 32.85 10.39 17.00
CA PRO A 4 32.28 9.73 15.83
C PRO A 4 30.95 9.05 16.19
N ARG A 5 29.89 9.29 15.37
CA ARG A 5 28.57 8.72 15.59
C ARG A 5 28.15 7.83 14.42
N PHE A 6 28.15 8.37 13.22
CA PHE A 6 27.76 7.66 12.02
C PHE A 6 28.86 7.70 10.96
N ASP A 7 29.20 6.54 10.43
CA ASP A 7 30.14 6.46 9.31
C ASP A 7 29.51 6.91 8.00
N TRP A 8 30.35 7.09 6.97
CA TRP A 8 29.88 7.57 5.67
C TRP A 8 28.83 6.64 5.03
N ALA A 9 28.99 5.32 5.19
CA ALA A 9 28.04 4.35 4.64
C ALA A 9 26.65 4.50 5.28
N GLN A 10 26.59 4.60 6.62
CA GLN A 10 25.31 4.82 7.35
C GLN A 10 24.61 6.10 6.94
N ARG A 11 25.37 7.14 6.66
CA ARG A 11 24.83 8.44 6.22
C ARG A 11 24.25 8.37 4.82
N ILE A 12 24.89 7.63 3.90
CA ILE A 12 24.36 7.37 2.57
C ILE A 12 23.12 6.47 2.65
N GLU A 13 23.15 5.38 3.42
CA GLU A 13 21.99 4.52 3.68
C GLU A 13 20.77 5.36 4.09
N HIS A 14 20.97 6.23 5.09
CA HIS A 14 19.90 7.11 5.56
C HIS A 14 19.42 8.09 4.49
N ALA A 15 20.30 8.68 3.68
CA ALA A 15 19.93 9.61 2.63
C ALA A 15 19.12 8.93 1.51
N VAL A 16 19.52 7.72 1.10
CA VAL A 16 18.80 6.92 0.10
C VAL A 16 17.43 6.53 0.63
N PHE A 17 17.39 6.01 1.87
CA PHE A 17 16.16 5.63 2.54
C PHE A 17 15.19 6.81 2.67
N LEU A 18 15.67 7.96 3.18
CA LEU A 18 14.89 9.18 3.32
C LEU A 18 14.28 9.64 1.98
N THR A 19 15.10 9.65 0.92
CA THR A 19 14.64 10.07 -0.41
C THR A 19 13.57 9.12 -0.96
N ALA A 20 13.81 7.81 -0.88
CA ALA A 20 12.85 6.80 -1.31
C ALA A 20 11.55 6.89 -0.48
N PHE A 21 11.64 7.05 0.84
CA PHE A 21 10.50 7.21 1.72
C PHE A 21 9.65 8.44 1.36
N ILE A 22 10.26 9.61 1.13
CA ILE A 22 9.54 10.82 0.75
C ILE A 22 8.78 10.61 -0.57
N VAL A 23 9.46 10.03 -1.58
CA VAL A 23 8.81 9.75 -2.88
C VAL A 23 7.65 8.77 -2.72
N LEU A 24 7.83 7.69 -1.94
CA LEU A 24 6.79 6.70 -1.65
C LEU A 24 5.61 7.33 -0.91
N ALA A 25 5.88 8.16 0.11
CA ALA A 25 4.84 8.85 0.89
C ALA A 25 4.03 9.80 0.00
N VAL A 26 4.69 10.66 -0.77
CA VAL A 26 4.02 11.63 -1.65
C VAL A 26 3.17 10.92 -2.70
N THR A 27 3.76 9.96 -3.42
CA THR A 27 3.05 9.24 -4.49
C THR A 27 1.98 8.30 -3.95
N GLY A 28 2.24 7.62 -2.82
CA GLY A 28 1.30 6.68 -2.20
C GLY A 28 0.08 7.38 -1.61
N LEU A 29 0.28 8.44 -0.81
CA LEU A 29 -0.82 9.22 -0.26
C LEU A 29 -1.63 9.94 -1.34
N ALA A 30 -0.98 10.43 -2.41
CA ALA A 30 -1.70 11.01 -3.54
C ALA A 30 -2.62 9.98 -4.24
N GLN A 31 -2.18 8.72 -4.37
CA GLN A 31 -3.01 7.63 -4.89
C GLN A 31 -4.12 7.24 -3.91
N MET A 32 -3.84 7.18 -2.62
CA MET A 32 -4.83 6.87 -1.58
C MET A 32 -5.95 7.92 -1.53
N PHE A 33 -5.61 9.19 -1.67
CA PHE A 33 -6.53 10.33 -1.62
C PHE A 33 -6.77 10.96 -3.01
N ALA A 34 -6.82 10.15 -4.07
CA ALA A 34 -6.92 10.62 -5.45
C ALA A 34 -8.16 11.47 -5.74
N THR A 35 -9.26 11.24 -5.01
CA THR A 35 -10.51 12.00 -5.13
C THR A 35 -10.48 13.34 -4.37
N ALA A 36 -9.56 13.53 -3.45
CA ALA A 36 -9.37 14.80 -2.75
C ALA A 36 -8.61 15.80 -3.64
N ALA A 37 -8.90 17.09 -3.49
CA ALA A 37 -8.29 18.16 -4.29
C ALA A 37 -6.75 18.13 -4.26
N VAL A 38 -6.16 17.92 -3.08
CA VAL A 38 -4.71 17.85 -2.91
C VAL A 38 -4.14 16.61 -3.62
N GLY A 39 -4.70 15.43 -3.39
CA GLY A 39 -4.26 14.18 -4.04
C GLY A 39 -4.35 14.29 -5.56
N GLY A 40 -5.48 14.73 -6.09
CA GLY A 40 -5.66 14.96 -7.53
C GLY A 40 -4.69 15.99 -8.12
N THR A 41 -4.32 17.02 -7.37
CA THR A 41 -3.33 18.01 -7.83
C THR A 41 -1.93 17.42 -7.91
N VAL A 42 -1.52 16.65 -6.88
CA VAL A 42 -0.24 15.95 -6.88
C VAL A 42 -0.16 14.95 -8.03
N LEU A 43 -1.22 14.15 -8.25
CA LEU A 43 -1.25 13.21 -9.38
C LEU A 43 -1.12 13.90 -10.73
N ARG A 44 -1.79 15.03 -10.93
CA ARG A 44 -1.63 15.84 -12.17
C ARG A 44 -0.20 16.36 -12.34
N ALA A 45 0.46 16.78 -11.26
CA ALA A 45 1.86 17.22 -11.31
C ALA A 45 2.82 16.09 -11.73
N PHE A 46 2.50 14.84 -11.41
CA PHE A 46 3.23 13.65 -11.88
C PHE A 46 2.86 13.23 -13.31
N GLY A 47 1.93 13.91 -13.99
CA GLY A 47 1.46 13.51 -15.32
C GLY A 47 0.38 12.44 -15.32
N GLY A 48 -0.29 12.23 -14.20
CA GLY A 48 -1.39 11.28 -14.03
C GLY A 48 -1.07 10.11 -13.09
N ILE A 49 -2.09 9.30 -12.84
CA ILE A 49 -1.99 8.19 -11.88
C ILE A 49 -1.01 7.10 -12.31
N GLU A 50 -0.89 6.84 -13.61
CA GLU A 50 0.00 5.78 -14.12
C GLU A 50 1.47 6.17 -13.94
N THR A 51 1.83 7.43 -14.22
CA THR A 51 3.19 7.93 -13.96
C THR A 51 3.51 7.96 -12.47
N ALA A 52 2.56 8.40 -11.63
CA ALA A 52 2.72 8.36 -10.18
C ALA A 52 2.90 6.93 -9.66
N ARG A 53 2.19 5.95 -10.22
CA ARG A 53 2.33 4.52 -9.90
C ARG A 53 3.70 3.98 -10.32
N LEU A 54 4.18 4.34 -11.50
CA LEU A 54 5.51 3.96 -11.96
C LEU A 54 6.61 4.51 -11.05
N VAL A 55 6.52 5.80 -10.68
CA VAL A 55 7.45 6.45 -9.75
C VAL A 55 7.41 5.78 -8.38
N HIS A 56 6.21 5.47 -7.86
CA HIS A 56 6.03 4.76 -6.60
C HIS A 56 6.70 3.38 -6.61
N ARG A 57 6.46 2.58 -7.65
CA ARG A 57 7.08 1.26 -7.82
C ARG A 57 8.60 1.34 -7.95
N THR A 58 9.11 2.32 -8.69
CA THR A 58 10.55 2.54 -8.81
C THR A 58 11.18 2.89 -7.46
N ALA A 59 10.57 3.79 -6.70
CA ALA A 59 11.05 4.13 -5.36
C ALA A 59 10.97 2.94 -4.40
N ALA A 60 9.94 2.09 -4.52
CA ALA A 60 9.82 0.85 -3.73
C ALA A 60 10.96 -0.15 -4.05
N VAL A 61 11.34 -0.29 -5.33
CA VAL A 61 12.48 -1.12 -5.73
C VAL A 61 13.79 -0.59 -5.15
N ILE A 62 13.99 0.74 -5.18
CA ILE A 62 15.18 1.38 -4.58
C ILE A 62 15.22 1.11 -3.08
N MET A 63 14.09 1.26 -2.38
CA MET A 63 14.00 0.99 -0.94
C MET A 63 14.25 -0.49 -0.61
N MET A 64 13.75 -1.43 -1.41
CA MET A 64 14.03 -2.86 -1.24
C MET A 64 15.51 -3.18 -1.48
N ALA A 65 16.14 -2.58 -2.49
CA ALA A 65 17.57 -2.74 -2.75
C ALA A 65 18.42 -2.16 -1.60
N GLU A 66 18.02 -1.03 -1.05
CA GLU A 66 18.62 -0.42 0.14
C GLU A 66 18.48 -1.33 1.36
N ALA A 67 17.30 -1.90 1.62
CA ALA A 67 17.10 -2.86 2.71
C ALA A 67 18.00 -4.10 2.57
N ILE A 68 18.21 -4.62 1.37
CA ILE A 68 19.16 -5.71 1.10
C ILE A 68 20.58 -5.27 1.45
N TYR A 69 20.98 -4.08 0.99
CA TYR A 69 22.29 -3.52 1.33
C TYR A 69 22.45 -3.34 2.85
N HIS A 70 21.46 -2.81 3.54
CA HIS A 70 21.45 -2.63 4.98
C HIS A 70 21.66 -3.95 5.74
N ILE A 71 20.97 -5.02 5.35
CA ILE A 71 21.17 -6.37 5.93
C ILE A 71 22.63 -6.80 5.79
N LEU A 72 23.21 -6.67 4.60
CA LEU A 72 24.60 -7.04 4.34
C LEU A 72 25.58 -6.17 5.14
N ALA A 73 25.33 -4.86 5.25
CA ALA A 73 26.13 -3.92 6.01
C ALA A 73 26.09 -4.23 7.52
N VAL A 74 24.90 -4.54 8.06
CA VAL A 74 24.74 -4.96 9.47
C VAL A 74 25.50 -6.27 9.72
N LEU A 75 25.33 -7.27 8.85
CA LEU A 75 26.06 -8.53 8.94
C LEU A 75 27.58 -8.32 8.92
N HIS A 76 28.07 -7.47 8.01
CA HIS A 76 29.50 -7.12 7.96
C HIS A 76 29.98 -6.48 9.27
N ARG A 77 29.24 -5.51 9.81
CA ARG A 77 29.58 -4.84 11.09
C ARG A 77 29.65 -5.84 12.24
N VAL A 78 28.68 -6.75 12.31
CA VAL A 78 28.60 -7.76 13.39
C VAL A 78 29.68 -8.83 13.25
N VAL A 79 29.82 -9.43 12.09
CA VAL A 79 30.68 -10.59 11.85
C VAL A 79 32.14 -10.19 11.71
N VAL A 80 32.42 -9.14 10.93
CA VAL A 80 33.77 -8.71 10.60
C VAL A 80 34.35 -7.75 11.64
N ARG A 81 33.59 -6.66 11.92
CA ARG A 81 34.05 -5.60 12.82
C ARG A 81 33.77 -5.90 14.29
N ARG A 82 32.93 -6.90 14.60
CA ARG A 82 32.53 -7.27 15.96
C ARG A 82 31.86 -6.12 16.72
N VAL A 83 31.14 -5.28 16.01
CA VAL A 83 30.30 -4.24 16.63
C VAL A 83 29.17 -4.92 17.40
N ALA A 84 28.95 -4.48 18.64
CA ALA A 84 27.83 -5.01 19.43
C ALA A 84 26.50 -4.70 18.79
N LEU A 85 25.56 -5.64 18.92
CA LEU A 85 24.16 -5.46 18.44
C LEU A 85 23.38 -4.55 19.40
N SER A 86 23.92 -3.36 19.67
CA SER A 86 23.34 -2.40 20.63
C SER A 86 21.99 -1.82 20.19
N MET A 87 21.62 -2.01 18.92
CA MET A 87 20.30 -1.63 18.40
C MET A 87 19.20 -2.65 18.77
N LEU A 88 19.55 -3.89 19.18
CA LEU A 88 18.54 -4.86 19.59
C LEU A 88 17.86 -4.42 20.89
N PRO A 89 16.52 -4.54 21.00
CA PRO A 89 15.80 -4.30 22.24
C PRO A 89 16.23 -5.27 23.33
N THR A 90 16.31 -4.77 24.55
CA THR A 90 16.68 -5.53 25.73
C THR A 90 15.67 -5.28 26.85
N LEU A 91 15.67 -6.11 27.89
CA LEU A 91 14.82 -5.86 29.08
C LEU A 91 15.21 -4.56 29.80
N ASP A 92 16.44 -4.09 29.64
CA ASP A 92 16.86 -2.81 30.21
C ASP A 92 16.20 -1.63 29.50
N ASP A 93 15.86 -1.74 28.21
CA ASP A 93 15.12 -0.69 27.49
C ASP A 93 13.71 -0.51 28.10
N LEU A 94 13.04 -1.60 28.52
CA LEU A 94 11.77 -1.50 29.21
C LEU A 94 11.93 -0.81 30.58
N LYS A 95 13.01 -1.10 31.31
CA LYS A 95 13.30 -0.40 32.59
C LYS A 95 13.54 1.09 32.36
N LEU A 96 14.29 1.44 31.29
CA LEU A 96 14.56 2.84 30.93
C LEU A 96 13.26 3.57 30.55
N LEU A 97 12.37 2.93 29.79
CA LEU A 97 11.04 3.45 29.48
C LEU A 97 10.22 3.74 30.73
N LEU A 98 10.14 2.77 31.65
CA LEU A 98 9.39 2.93 32.90
C LEU A 98 10.00 4.03 33.78
N GLN A 99 11.32 4.17 33.81
CA GLN A 99 12.02 5.21 34.53
C GLN A 99 11.79 6.59 33.91
N ASP A 100 11.69 6.69 32.59
CA ASP A 100 11.41 7.95 31.89
C ASP A 100 9.95 8.37 32.13
N ILE A 101 9.01 7.44 32.10
CA ILE A 101 7.61 7.66 32.49
C ILE A 101 7.54 8.18 33.96
N ALA A 102 8.24 7.52 34.87
CA ALA A 102 8.28 7.94 36.27
C ALA A 102 8.86 9.35 36.44
N PHE A 103 9.86 9.71 35.64
CA PHE A 103 10.42 11.07 35.60
C PHE A 103 9.38 12.09 35.13
N TYR A 104 8.67 11.84 34.02
CA TYR A 104 7.62 12.76 33.53
C TYR A 104 6.42 12.87 34.45
N LEU A 105 6.14 11.84 35.23
CA LEU A 105 5.11 11.87 36.28
C LEU A 105 5.58 12.53 37.60
N GLY A 106 6.83 13.03 37.65
CA GLY A 106 7.38 13.63 38.85
C GLY A 106 7.77 12.64 39.97
N LEU A 107 7.72 11.34 39.69
CA LEU A 107 8.05 10.28 40.65
C LEU A 107 9.57 10.02 40.76
N ARG A 108 10.35 10.58 39.84
CA ARG A 108 11.80 10.46 39.80
C ARG A 108 12.44 11.83 39.51
N GLY A 109 13.54 12.14 40.22
CA GLY A 109 14.22 13.45 40.13
C GLY A 109 15.16 13.61 38.93
N SER A 110 15.47 12.52 38.18
CA SER A 110 16.38 12.59 37.02
C SER A 110 15.96 11.63 35.93
N ARG A 111 16.25 12.00 34.67
CA ARG A 111 16.02 11.12 33.52
C ARG A 111 16.95 9.90 33.55
N PRO A 112 16.52 8.78 32.97
CA PRO A 112 17.40 7.64 32.79
C PRO A 112 18.55 7.99 31.82
N ARG A 113 19.72 7.38 32.01
CA ARG A 113 20.91 7.63 31.19
C ARG A 113 20.98 6.67 30.03
N SER A 114 20.89 7.19 28.82
CA SER A 114 20.96 6.42 27.58
C SER A 114 22.39 5.99 27.26
N GLY A 115 22.54 4.77 26.73
CA GLY A 115 23.80 4.25 26.18
C GLY A 115 24.01 4.68 24.72
N HIS A 116 24.62 3.79 23.91
CA HIS A 116 24.90 4.06 22.49
C HIS A 116 23.62 4.35 21.69
N TYR A 117 22.57 3.57 21.91
CA TYR A 117 21.21 3.86 21.42
C TYR A 117 20.23 3.93 22.59
N SER A 118 19.37 4.91 22.59
CA SER A 118 18.26 5.02 23.51
C SER A 118 17.17 4.00 23.16
N TYR A 119 16.30 3.69 24.12
CA TYR A 119 15.12 2.84 23.86
C TYR A 119 14.20 3.43 22.80
N VAL A 120 14.16 4.75 22.67
CA VAL A 120 13.37 5.48 21.66
C VAL A 120 13.92 5.23 20.26
N GLU A 121 15.24 5.40 20.04
CA GLU A 121 15.89 5.13 18.77
C GLU A 121 15.73 3.67 18.34
N LYS A 122 15.81 2.74 19.30
CA LYS A 122 15.54 1.32 19.04
C LYS A 122 14.11 1.06 18.63
N ALA A 123 13.12 1.68 19.31
CA ALA A 123 11.71 1.55 18.97
C ALA A 123 11.43 2.10 17.56
N GLU A 124 11.98 3.25 17.20
CA GLU A 124 11.87 3.83 15.85
C GLU A 124 12.47 2.89 14.79
N TYR A 125 13.66 2.34 15.05
CA TYR A 125 14.31 1.42 14.12
C TYR A 125 13.49 0.14 13.90
N PHE A 126 12.96 -0.47 14.99
CA PHE A 126 12.13 -1.67 14.86
C PHE A 126 10.76 -1.41 14.24
N ALA A 127 10.16 -0.25 14.51
CA ALA A 127 8.94 0.18 13.81
C ALA A 127 9.19 0.31 12.29
N LEU A 128 10.35 0.87 11.91
CA LEU A 128 10.76 0.97 10.51
C LEU A 128 10.95 -0.40 9.86
N VAL A 129 11.67 -1.32 10.52
CA VAL A 129 11.89 -2.69 10.00
C VAL A 129 10.56 -3.41 9.83
N TRP A 130 9.68 -3.34 10.81
CA TRP A 130 8.36 -3.95 10.78
C TRP A 130 7.48 -3.35 9.67
N GLY A 131 7.40 -2.01 9.62
CA GLY A 131 6.62 -1.31 8.59
C GLY A 131 7.12 -1.63 7.19
N THR A 132 8.45 -1.63 6.97
CA THR A 132 9.05 -2.00 5.68
C THR A 132 8.65 -3.42 5.26
N LEU A 133 8.66 -4.39 6.18
CA LEU A 133 8.24 -5.76 5.89
C LEU A 133 6.75 -5.82 5.48
N ILE A 134 5.86 -5.15 6.22
CA ILE A 134 4.43 -5.07 5.89
C ILE A 134 4.24 -4.41 4.52
N MET A 135 4.94 -3.29 4.25
CA MET A 135 4.84 -2.57 2.99
C MET A 135 5.30 -3.41 1.80
N ILE A 136 6.37 -4.19 1.95
CA ILE A 136 6.84 -5.12 0.90
C ILE A 136 5.82 -6.22 0.65
N LEU A 137 5.32 -6.88 1.70
CA LEU A 137 4.35 -7.99 1.57
C LEU A 137 3.03 -7.53 0.96
N THR A 138 2.45 -6.47 1.50
CA THR A 138 1.17 -5.93 1.00
C THR A 138 1.31 -5.30 -0.40
N GLY A 139 2.44 -4.65 -0.66
CA GLY A 139 2.79 -4.13 -1.98
C GLY A 139 2.91 -5.23 -3.02
N PHE A 140 3.56 -6.37 -2.67
CA PHE A 140 3.62 -7.55 -3.55
C PHE A 140 2.23 -8.08 -3.88
N MET A 141 1.36 -8.24 -2.87
CA MET A 141 0.00 -8.75 -3.06
C MET A 141 -0.80 -7.88 -4.03
N MET A 142 -0.66 -6.55 -3.94
CA MET A 142 -1.34 -5.60 -4.84
C MET A 142 -0.68 -5.52 -6.22
N TRP A 143 0.63 -5.72 -6.31
CA TRP A 143 1.36 -5.72 -7.57
C TRP A 143 1.09 -6.99 -8.38
N ASN A 144 0.90 -8.13 -7.70
CA ASN A 144 0.68 -9.44 -8.30
C ASN A 144 -0.65 -10.06 -7.84
N PRO A 145 -1.80 -9.47 -8.17
CA PRO A 145 -3.09 -9.91 -7.65
C PRO A 145 -3.47 -11.33 -8.09
N ILE A 146 -3.13 -11.74 -9.32
CA ILE A 146 -3.42 -13.08 -9.83
C ILE A 146 -2.62 -14.14 -9.07
N ALA A 147 -1.31 -13.92 -8.92
CA ALA A 147 -0.46 -14.83 -8.15
C ALA A 147 -0.90 -14.90 -6.67
N THR A 148 -1.30 -13.78 -6.09
CA THR A 148 -1.83 -13.72 -4.73
C THR A 148 -3.12 -14.53 -4.60
N ALA A 149 -4.08 -14.34 -5.50
CA ALA A 149 -5.37 -15.02 -5.48
C ALA A 149 -5.27 -16.52 -5.83
N SER A 150 -4.19 -16.97 -6.45
CA SER A 150 -3.93 -18.41 -6.67
C SER A 150 -3.46 -19.14 -5.41
N LEU A 151 -2.91 -18.42 -4.43
CA LEU A 151 -2.37 -18.99 -3.19
C LEU A 151 -3.23 -18.66 -1.96
N LEU A 152 -3.91 -17.52 -1.96
CA LEU A 152 -4.68 -16.99 -0.84
C LEU A 152 -6.10 -16.61 -1.31
N PRO A 153 -7.09 -16.56 -0.40
CA PRO A 153 -8.43 -16.07 -0.73
C PRO A 153 -8.39 -14.66 -1.34
N GLY A 154 -9.27 -14.37 -2.30
CA GLY A 154 -9.28 -13.09 -3.03
C GLY A 154 -9.48 -11.84 -2.13
N GLU A 155 -10.13 -12.02 -0.99
CA GLU A 155 -10.34 -10.98 0.04
C GLU A 155 -9.03 -10.43 0.63
N VAL A 156 -7.93 -11.16 0.49
CA VAL A 156 -6.59 -10.72 0.95
C VAL A 156 -6.12 -9.50 0.16
N ILE A 157 -6.51 -9.33 -1.10
CA ILE A 157 -6.09 -8.19 -1.93
C ILE A 157 -6.67 -6.85 -1.40
N PRO A 158 -7.99 -6.69 -1.18
CA PRO A 158 -8.51 -5.48 -0.55
C PRO A 158 -8.02 -5.30 0.89
N ALA A 159 -7.80 -6.38 1.65
CA ALA A 159 -7.19 -6.31 2.98
C ALA A 159 -5.74 -5.78 2.91
N ALA A 160 -4.93 -6.29 1.96
CA ALA A 160 -3.58 -5.80 1.71
C ALA A 160 -3.55 -4.32 1.32
N LYS A 161 -4.50 -3.87 0.48
CA LYS A 161 -4.65 -2.46 0.12
C LYS A 161 -4.93 -1.58 1.34
N SER A 162 -5.83 -2.02 2.21
CA SER A 162 -6.16 -1.31 3.45
C SER A 162 -4.96 -1.27 4.40
N ALA A 163 -4.29 -2.40 4.61
CA ALA A 163 -3.11 -2.49 5.48
C ALA A 163 -1.97 -1.60 4.94
N HIS A 164 -1.68 -1.66 3.64
CA HIS A 164 -0.65 -0.84 2.99
C HIS A 164 -0.90 0.66 3.15
N GLY A 165 -2.12 1.11 2.87
CA GLY A 165 -2.49 2.52 2.98
C GLY A 165 -2.46 3.03 4.43
N ASN A 166 -2.98 2.25 5.38
CA ASN A 166 -2.99 2.64 6.79
C ASN A 166 -1.59 2.61 7.39
N GLU A 167 -0.75 1.64 7.04
CA GLU A 167 0.66 1.59 7.46
C GLU A 167 1.44 2.78 6.89
N ALA A 168 1.22 3.14 5.61
CA ALA A 168 1.83 4.32 5.02
C ALA A 168 1.45 5.61 5.77
N LEU A 169 0.17 5.76 6.11
CA LEU A 169 -0.30 6.91 6.89
C LEU A 169 0.33 6.92 8.30
N LEU A 170 0.35 5.77 8.99
CA LEU A 170 0.97 5.63 10.30
C LEU A 170 2.47 5.98 10.25
N ALA A 171 3.19 5.46 9.27
CA ALA A 171 4.62 5.74 9.09
C ALA A 171 4.89 7.24 8.85
N VAL A 172 4.10 7.89 7.98
CA VAL A 172 4.25 9.34 7.74
C VAL A 172 3.95 10.14 9.00
N LEU A 173 2.88 9.81 9.74
CA LEU A 173 2.55 10.49 11.00
C LEU A 173 3.64 10.25 12.06
N ALA A 174 4.15 9.04 12.19
CA ALA A 174 5.25 8.75 13.12
C ALA A 174 6.52 9.54 12.78
N ILE A 175 6.90 9.59 11.50
CA ILE A 175 8.07 10.38 11.06
C ILE A 175 7.85 11.87 11.31
N MET A 176 6.68 12.43 10.97
CA MET A 176 6.42 13.87 11.12
C MET A 176 6.23 14.31 12.57
N LEU A 177 5.47 13.54 13.37
CA LEU A 177 5.13 13.93 14.75
C LEU A 177 6.19 13.51 15.76
N TRP A 178 6.94 12.47 15.49
CA TRP A 178 7.91 11.93 16.43
C TRP A 178 9.36 12.15 16.00
N HIS A 179 9.79 11.50 14.91
CA HIS A 179 11.18 11.56 14.46
C HIS A 179 11.61 12.99 14.11
N PHE A 180 10.85 13.67 13.23
CA PHE A 180 11.17 15.04 12.81
C PHE A 180 11.16 16.01 14.00
N TYR A 181 10.18 15.89 14.91
CA TYR A 181 10.14 16.70 16.12
C TYR A 181 11.37 16.51 17.01
N HIS A 182 11.73 15.25 17.29
CA HIS A 182 12.86 14.97 18.20
C HIS A 182 14.22 15.32 17.60
N VAL A 183 14.40 15.13 16.29
CA VAL A 183 15.67 15.32 15.61
C VAL A 183 15.89 16.78 15.19
N HIS A 184 14.85 17.50 14.81
CA HIS A 184 14.99 18.83 14.21
C HIS A 184 14.41 19.99 15.05
N ILE A 185 13.36 19.73 15.83
CA ILE A 185 12.68 20.80 16.59
C ILE A 185 13.16 20.84 18.02
N ARG A 186 13.13 19.71 18.71
CA ARG A 186 13.53 19.63 20.13
C ARG A 186 15.03 19.84 20.32
N HIS A 187 15.84 19.17 19.52
CA HIS A 187 17.30 19.29 19.44
C HIS A 187 17.72 19.13 17.99
N LEU A 188 18.39 20.15 17.44
CA LEU A 188 18.90 20.06 16.07
C LEU A 188 20.09 19.08 16.00
N ASN A 189 19.78 17.80 15.88
CA ASN A 189 20.80 16.76 15.75
C ASN A 189 21.30 16.69 14.30
N ARG A 190 22.56 17.09 14.08
CA ARG A 190 23.21 17.08 12.77
C ARG A 190 24.08 15.85 12.53
N SER A 191 24.09 14.87 13.42
CA SER A 191 25.02 13.74 13.35
C SER A 191 24.87 12.91 12.07
N MET A 192 23.67 12.80 11.51
CA MET A 192 23.46 12.16 10.18
C MET A 192 24.08 12.96 9.03
N LEU A 193 24.28 14.28 9.17
CA LEU A 193 24.93 15.11 8.15
C LEU A 193 26.46 15.19 8.37
N THR A 194 26.89 15.34 9.61
CA THR A 194 28.30 15.55 9.97
C THR A 194 29.04 14.26 10.28
N GLY A 195 28.36 13.23 10.73
CA GLY A 195 28.93 11.96 11.23
C GLY A 195 29.42 12.02 12.67
N VAL A 196 29.33 13.15 13.35
CA VAL A 196 29.91 13.39 14.67
C VAL A 196 28.94 14.10 15.61
N LEU A 197 29.16 13.93 16.92
CA LEU A 197 28.52 14.68 17.99
C LEU A 197 29.57 15.44 18.79
N SER A 198 29.21 16.61 19.29
CA SER A 198 30.02 17.34 20.29
C SER A 198 29.94 16.66 21.65
N ARG A 199 30.84 17.07 22.60
CA ARG A 199 30.77 16.57 23.96
C ARG A 199 29.45 16.92 24.66
N GLU A 200 28.94 18.10 24.41
CA GLU A 200 27.70 18.59 25.01
C GLU A 200 26.48 17.78 24.48
N GLU A 201 26.42 17.53 23.17
CA GLU A 201 25.40 16.66 22.57
C GLU A 201 25.48 15.22 23.11
N MET A 202 26.70 14.66 23.25
CA MET A 202 26.91 13.34 23.85
C MET A 202 26.46 13.29 25.31
N GLU A 203 26.72 14.32 26.09
CA GLU A 203 26.32 14.41 27.49
C GLU A 203 24.79 14.47 27.64
N HIS A 204 24.14 15.13 26.70
CA HIS A 204 22.68 15.26 26.70
C HIS A 204 21.96 13.99 26.17
N GLU A 205 22.44 13.43 25.07
CA GLU A 205 21.71 12.36 24.38
C GLU A 205 22.22 10.96 24.79
N HIS A 206 23.55 10.79 25.02
CA HIS A 206 24.20 9.50 25.27
C HIS A 206 25.16 9.54 26.47
N PRO A 207 24.69 10.00 27.66
CA PRO A 207 25.57 10.25 28.81
C PRO A 207 26.28 8.99 29.32
N ALA A 208 25.66 7.81 29.24
CA ALA A 208 26.30 6.58 29.68
C ALA A 208 27.40 6.10 28.70
N GLU A 209 27.21 6.36 27.39
CA GLU A 209 28.25 6.10 26.40
C GLU A 209 29.44 7.04 26.55
N LEU A 210 29.18 8.34 26.73
CA LEU A 210 30.23 9.32 26.95
C LEU A 210 31.11 8.93 28.15
N GLU A 211 30.49 8.57 29.27
CA GLU A 211 31.19 8.09 30.45
C GLU A 211 32.03 6.84 30.16
N ALA A 212 31.48 5.90 29.39
CA ALA A 212 32.23 4.68 29.03
C ALA A 212 33.44 4.98 28.14
N ILE A 213 33.33 5.95 27.21
CA ILE A 213 34.43 6.41 26.36
C ILE A 213 35.52 7.10 27.20
N GLU A 214 35.11 8.04 28.05
CA GLU A 214 36.03 8.83 28.87
C GLU A 214 36.74 7.96 29.93
N ALA A 215 36.08 6.92 30.43
CA ALA A 215 36.66 5.93 31.35
C ALA A 215 37.48 4.82 30.63
N GLY A 216 37.60 4.85 29.29
CA GLY A 216 38.34 3.84 28.53
C GLY A 216 37.73 2.44 28.58
N ARG A 217 36.45 2.32 28.88
CA ARG A 217 35.74 1.02 29.00
C ARG A 217 35.26 0.45 27.65
N ILE A 218 35.39 1.22 26.57
CA ILE A 218 35.02 0.73 25.23
C ILE A 218 36.21 -0.07 24.66
N PRO A 219 35.97 -1.35 24.27
CA PRO A 219 37.02 -2.15 23.68
C PRO A 219 37.60 -1.51 22.40
N PRO A 220 38.92 -1.58 22.18
CA PRO A 220 39.52 -1.07 20.96
C PRO A 220 39.00 -1.83 19.73
N ALA A 221 38.89 -1.13 18.60
CA ALA A 221 38.54 -1.76 17.33
C ALA A 221 39.55 -2.87 16.97
N PRO A 222 39.10 -3.97 16.32
CA PRO A 222 40.00 -5.02 15.86
C PRO A 222 41.10 -4.46 14.93
N SER A 223 42.30 -5.06 14.99
CA SER A 223 43.42 -4.64 14.13
C SER A 223 43.05 -4.81 12.63
N PRO A 224 43.65 -4.01 11.75
CA PRO A 224 43.38 -4.09 10.30
C PRO A 224 43.67 -5.49 9.72
N GLU A 225 44.60 -6.24 10.29
CA GLU A 225 44.89 -7.61 9.84
C GLU A 225 43.78 -8.59 10.20
N VAL A 226 43.24 -8.47 11.41
CA VAL A 226 42.09 -9.28 11.86
C VAL A 226 40.87 -8.96 11.04
N ILE A 227 40.61 -7.68 10.75
CA ILE A 227 39.51 -7.26 9.88
C ILE A 227 39.67 -7.88 8.49
N ARG A 228 40.80 -7.73 7.81
CA ARG A 228 41.07 -8.32 6.49
C ARG A 228 40.91 -9.84 6.48
N ARG A 229 41.37 -10.53 7.51
CA ARG A 229 41.19 -12.00 7.61
C ARG A 229 39.71 -12.38 7.68
N ARG A 230 38.91 -11.67 8.49
CA ARG A 230 37.49 -11.91 8.64
C ARG A 230 36.71 -11.54 7.36
N GLU A 231 37.09 -10.44 6.70
CA GLU A 231 36.50 -10.04 5.41
C GLU A 231 36.68 -11.14 4.36
N ARG A 232 37.90 -11.70 4.22
CA ARG A 232 38.13 -12.81 3.27
C ARG A 232 37.24 -14.01 3.53
N ALA A 233 36.95 -14.32 4.80
CA ALA A 233 36.03 -15.40 5.14
C ALA A 233 34.55 -15.03 4.97
N PHE A 234 34.20 -13.78 5.17
CA PHE A 234 32.82 -13.25 5.10
C PHE A 234 32.36 -13.02 3.66
N LEU A 235 33.23 -12.44 2.81
CA LEU A 235 32.86 -12.00 1.47
C LEU A 235 32.21 -13.06 0.57
N PRO A 236 32.68 -14.33 0.52
CA PRO A 236 32.04 -15.33 -0.31
C PRO A 236 30.59 -15.62 0.09
N GLY A 237 30.32 -15.73 1.39
CA GLY A 237 28.95 -15.92 1.91
C GLY A 237 28.07 -14.70 1.70
N ALA A 238 28.62 -13.50 1.92
CA ALA A 238 27.92 -12.25 1.67
C ALA A 238 27.60 -12.06 0.18
N ALA A 239 28.53 -12.41 -0.72
CA ALA A 239 28.30 -12.35 -2.16
C ALA A 239 27.20 -13.33 -2.60
N LEU A 240 27.21 -14.55 -2.07
CA LEU A 240 26.16 -15.53 -2.35
C LEU A 240 24.78 -15.02 -1.87
N LEU A 241 24.73 -14.49 -0.66
CA LEU A 241 23.50 -13.89 -0.10
C LEU A 241 23.04 -12.69 -0.92
N ALA A 242 23.96 -11.80 -1.32
CA ALA A 242 23.65 -10.65 -2.17
C ALA A 242 23.08 -11.07 -3.52
N VAL A 243 23.67 -12.08 -4.16
CA VAL A 243 23.18 -12.65 -5.43
C VAL A 243 21.79 -13.27 -5.23
N ALA A 244 21.58 -14.03 -4.16
CA ALA A 244 20.27 -14.67 -3.90
C ALA A 244 19.17 -13.62 -3.67
N LEU A 245 19.43 -12.61 -2.82
CA LEU A 245 18.49 -11.53 -2.54
C LEU A 245 18.27 -10.62 -3.75
N GLY A 246 19.33 -10.31 -4.50
CA GLY A 246 19.25 -9.55 -5.75
C GLY A 246 18.47 -10.29 -6.83
N PHE A 247 18.68 -11.61 -6.96
CA PHE A 247 17.88 -12.46 -7.85
C PHE A 247 16.41 -12.48 -7.41
N GLY A 248 16.13 -12.61 -6.11
CA GLY A 248 14.78 -12.52 -5.55
C GLY A 248 14.12 -11.19 -5.91
N LEU A 249 14.83 -10.06 -5.78
CA LEU A 249 14.32 -8.74 -6.16
C LEU A 249 14.06 -8.65 -7.67
N LEU A 250 14.97 -9.13 -8.51
CA LEU A 250 14.76 -9.17 -9.96
C LEU A 250 13.55 -10.04 -10.35
N ARG A 251 13.40 -11.18 -9.68
CA ARG A 251 12.21 -12.05 -9.88
C ARG A 251 10.93 -11.35 -9.43
N PHE A 252 10.98 -10.61 -8.33
CA PHE A 252 9.86 -9.80 -7.85
C PHE A 252 9.42 -8.76 -8.89
N ILE A 253 10.37 -8.02 -9.49
CA ILE A 253 10.08 -6.98 -10.49
C ILE A 253 9.57 -7.61 -11.80
N ALA A 254 10.20 -8.70 -12.25
CA ALA A 254 9.88 -9.36 -13.51
C ALA A 254 8.60 -10.22 -13.45
N PHE A 255 8.12 -10.55 -12.26
CA PHE A 255 6.97 -11.43 -12.04
C PHE A 255 5.70 -10.59 -11.88
N GLU A 256 5.37 -9.76 -12.87
CA GLU A 256 4.09 -9.05 -12.86
C GLU A 256 3.02 -9.91 -13.54
N GLN A 257 2.03 -10.35 -12.77
CA GLN A 257 0.83 -11.03 -13.27
C GLN A 257 -0.39 -10.16 -12.94
N THR A 258 -0.86 -9.43 -13.93
CA THR A 258 -2.12 -8.69 -13.88
C THR A 258 -3.10 -9.28 -14.89
N ALA A 259 -4.39 -8.98 -14.75
CA ALA A 259 -5.40 -9.42 -15.72
C ALA A 259 -5.06 -8.95 -17.15
N ILE A 260 -4.42 -7.79 -17.29
CA ILE A 260 -4.01 -7.23 -18.58
C ILE A 260 -2.89 -8.07 -19.23
N THR A 261 -1.93 -8.57 -18.43
CA THR A 261 -0.80 -9.37 -18.96
C THR A 261 -1.13 -10.84 -19.15
N THR A 262 -2.18 -11.36 -18.49
CA THR A 262 -2.59 -12.76 -18.56
C THR A 262 -3.74 -13.02 -19.53
N LEU A 263 -4.49 -11.97 -19.92
CA LEU A 263 -5.47 -12.10 -21.00
C LEU A 263 -4.72 -12.18 -22.33
N PRO A 264 -5.05 -13.16 -23.21
CA PRO A 264 -4.54 -13.13 -24.56
C PRO A 264 -4.94 -11.81 -25.21
N PRO A 265 -4.09 -11.26 -26.11
CA PRO A 265 -4.47 -10.07 -26.89
C PRO A 265 -5.85 -10.34 -27.50
N GLY A 266 -6.79 -9.42 -27.25
CA GLY A 266 -8.12 -9.57 -27.83
C GLY A 266 -7.99 -9.76 -29.34
N GLU A 267 -8.74 -10.70 -29.88
CA GLU A 267 -8.84 -10.85 -31.34
C GLU A 267 -9.18 -9.45 -31.90
N VAL A 268 -8.35 -8.97 -32.83
CA VAL A 268 -8.63 -7.70 -33.48
C VAL A 268 -9.90 -7.92 -34.31
N VAL A 269 -11.04 -7.63 -33.70
CA VAL A 269 -12.31 -7.59 -34.42
C VAL A 269 -12.18 -6.44 -35.39
N GLU A 270 -12.22 -6.74 -36.70
CA GLU A 270 -12.25 -5.70 -37.71
C GLU A 270 -13.39 -4.72 -37.37
N PRO A 271 -13.17 -3.40 -37.49
CA PRO A 271 -14.20 -2.43 -37.17
C PRO A 271 -15.47 -2.78 -37.94
N PHE A 272 -16.61 -2.81 -37.24
CA PHE A 272 -17.93 -3.10 -37.80
C PHE A 272 -18.13 -2.25 -39.05
N VAL A 273 -18.03 -2.86 -40.22
CA VAL A 273 -18.46 -2.27 -41.47
C VAL A 273 -19.97 -2.38 -41.47
N PRO A 274 -20.75 -1.27 -41.44
CA PRO A 274 -22.21 -1.35 -41.51
C PRO A 274 -22.57 -2.07 -42.79
N GLN A 275 -23.01 -3.32 -42.69
CA GLN A 275 -23.63 -3.97 -43.83
C GLN A 275 -24.92 -3.25 -44.09
N THR A 276 -25.13 -2.84 -45.34
CA THR A 276 -26.42 -2.30 -45.80
C THR A 276 -27.51 -3.22 -45.29
N PRO A 277 -28.55 -2.72 -44.60
CA PRO A 277 -29.54 -3.60 -44.01
C PRO A 277 -30.18 -4.46 -45.10
N THR A 278 -29.84 -5.74 -45.10
CA THR A 278 -30.58 -6.74 -45.86
C THR A 278 -31.99 -6.69 -45.28
N ALA A 279 -32.99 -6.44 -46.13
CA ALA A 279 -34.38 -6.37 -45.72
C ALA A 279 -34.70 -7.56 -44.81
N SER A 280 -35.01 -7.27 -43.56
CA SER A 280 -35.34 -8.28 -42.55
C SER A 280 -36.53 -9.09 -43.11
N PRO A 281 -36.45 -10.42 -43.18
CA PRO A 281 -37.63 -11.21 -43.57
C PRO A 281 -38.77 -10.83 -42.62
N ALA A 282 -39.92 -10.51 -43.18
CA ALA A 282 -41.10 -10.13 -42.42
C ALA A 282 -41.33 -11.12 -41.28
N ARG A 283 -41.27 -10.62 -40.05
CA ARG A 283 -41.43 -11.43 -38.84
C ARG A 283 -42.78 -12.15 -38.92
N ALA A 284 -42.72 -13.48 -39.01
CA ALA A 284 -43.92 -14.30 -38.85
C ALA A 284 -44.59 -13.96 -37.53
N PRO A 285 -45.93 -13.87 -37.46
CA PRO A 285 -46.60 -13.54 -36.21
C PRO A 285 -46.24 -14.57 -35.15
N THR A 286 -45.62 -14.11 -34.08
CA THR A 286 -45.30 -14.92 -32.90
C THR A 286 -46.61 -15.51 -32.36
N PRO A 287 -46.70 -16.82 -32.12
CA PRO A 287 -47.88 -17.39 -31.50
C PRO A 287 -48.06 -16.77 -30.12
N THR A 288 -49.22 -16.15 -29.90
CA THR A 288 -49.61 -15.59 -28.61
C THR A 288 -49.69 -16.74 -27.61
N LEU A 289 -48.67 -16.85 -26.74
CA LEU A 289 -48.74 -17.74 -25.59
C LEU A 289 -49.76 -17.18 -24.62
N VAL A 290 -50.91 -17.83 -24.57
CA VAL A 290 -51.97 -17.56 -23.59
C VAL A 290 -51.41 -17.94 -22.21
N GLY A 291 -51.24 -16.94 -21.32
CA GLY A 291 -51.10 -17.21 -19.88
C GLY A 291 -49.85 -16.76 -19.17
N VAL A 292 -48.89 -16.04 -19.80
CA VAL A 292 -47.79 -15.44 -19.03
C VAL A 292 -48.22 -14.05 -18.57
N GLN A 293 -48.36 -13.87 -17.26
CA GLN A 293 -48.55 -12.53 -16.68
C GLN A 293 -47.35 -11.66 -17.04
N PRO A 294 -47.52 -10.41 -17.47
CA PRO A 294 -46.40 -9.54 -17.77
C PRO A 294 -45.49 -9.42 -16.53
N ALA A 295 -44.18 -9.47 -16.73
CA ALA A 295 -43.22 -9.30 -15.65
C ALA A 295 -43.48 -7.96 -14.94
N SER A 296 -43.42 -7.99 -13.60
CA SER A 296 -43.63 -6.79 -12.77
C SER A 296 -42.54 -6.68 -11.73
N TRP A 297 -42.36 -5.50 -11.14
CA TRP A 297 -41.39 -5.31 -10.07
C TRP A 297 -41.59 -6.36 -8.99
N ARG A 298 -42.77 -6.41 -8.36
CA ARG A 298 -43.04 -7.32 -7.24
C ARG A 298 -43.03 -8.79 -7.61
N GLY A 299 -43.42 -9.11 -8.84
CA GLY A 299 -43.53 -10.51 -9.29
C GLY A 299 -42.15 -11.08 -9.71
N ARG A 300 -41.24 -10.24 -10.16
CA ARG A 300 -39.98 -10.70 -10.76
C ARG A 300 -38.76 -9.91 -10.34
N PHE A 301 -38.74 -8.58 -10.51
CA PHE A 301 -37.52 -7.79 -10.45
C PHE A 301 -37.06 -7.48 -9.02
N GLU A 302 -37.95 -7.37 -8.07
CA GLU A 302 -37.62 -7.21 -6.64
C GLU A 302 -36.70 -8.34 -6.14
N GLY A 303 -37.04 -9.60 -6.47
CA GLY A 303 -36.21 -10.76 -6.15
C GLY A 303 -34.89 -10.75 -6.90
N LEU A 304 -34.95 -10.53 -8.21
CA LEU A 304 -33.77 -10.49 -9.06
C LEU A 304 -32.74 -9.46 -8.60
N PHE A 305 -33.18 -8.23 -8.32
CA PHE A 305 -32.28 -7.16 -7.87
C PHE A 305 -31.76 -7.39 -6.46
N ARG A 306 -32.56 -7.93 -5.55
CA ARG A 306 -32.09 -8.31 -4.23
C ARG A 306 -30.96 -9.34 -4.32
N ASP A 307 -31.10 -10.35 -5.14
CA ASP A 307 -30.19 -11.48 -5.21
C ASP A 307 -28.91 -11.14 -6.01
N ARG A 308 -29.01 -10.37 -7.11
CA ARG A 308 -27.89 -10.01 -7.98
C ARG A 308 -27.19 -8.70 -7.57
N CYS A 309 -27.94 -7.72 -7.09
CA CYS A 309 -27.48 -6.33 -6.94
C CYS A 309 -27.50 -5.86 -5.47
N GLY A 310 -28.24 -6.55 -4.60
CA GLY A 310 -28.55 -6.10 -3.25
C GLY A 310 -27.32 -5.94 -2.33
N SER A 311 -26.24 -6.66 -2.58
CA SER A 311 -24.99 -6.52 -1.80
C SER A 311 -24.36 -5.11 -1.90
N CYS A 312 -24.54 -4.44 -3.06
CA CYS A 312 -23.97 -3.11 -3.32
C CYS A 312 -25.05 -2.02 -3.43
N HIS A 313 -26.23 -2.35 -3.95
CA HIS A 313 -27.32 -1.42 -4.22
C HIS A 313 -28.55 -1.64 -3.33
N GLY A 314 -28.39 -2.35 -2.21
CA GLY A 314 -29.38 -2.48 -1.15
C GLY A 314 -29.20 -1.39 -0.08
N ILE A 315 -28.72 -1.79 1.09
CA ILE A 315 -28.52 -0.88 2.24
C ILE A 315 -27.39 0.14 1.98
N THR A 316 -26.34 -0.27 1.27
CA THR A 316 -25.12 0.55 1.08
C THR A 316 -25.24 1.59 -0.03
N SER A 317 -26.22 1.48 -0.93
CA SER A 317 -26.48 2.42 -2.03
C SER A 317 -25.25 2.93 -2.78
N VAL A 318 -24.39 2.03 -3.24
CA VAL A 318 -23.16 2.39 -3.97
C VAL A 318 -23.50 3.24 -5.19
N GLY A 319 -22.79 4.36 -5.37
CA GLY A 319 -23.08 5.32 -6.43
C GLY A 319 -24.41 6.09 -6.25
N GLY A 320 -24.99 6.08 -5.06
CA GLY A 320 -26.28 6.69 -4.75
C GLY A 320 -27.48 5.89 -5.23
N LEU A 321 -27.29 4.79 -5.97
CA LEU A 321 -28.36 3.95 -6.49
C LEU A 321 -28.81 2.93 -5.42
N SER A 322 -30.12 2.90 -5.14
CA SER A 322 -30.74 1.83 -4.36
C SER A 322 -31.74 1.06 -5.24
N LEU A 323 -31.62 -0.27 -5.20
CA LEU A 323 -32.55 -1.20 -5.87
C LEU A 323 -33.39 -1.98 -4.86
N SER A 324 -33.48 -1.48 -3.61
CA SER A 324 -34.25 -2.12 -2.55
C SER A 324 -35.75 -1.84 -2.61
N SER A 325 -36.19 -0.84 -3.37
CA SER A 325 -37.61 -0.52 -3.60
C SER A 325 -37.80 0.01 -5.00
N TYR A 326 -39.05 -0.13 -5.47
CA TYR A 326 -39.45 0.33 -6.80
C TYR A 326 -39.20 1.84 -7.01
N SER A 327 -39.62 2.68 -6.05
CA SER A 327 -39.41 4.12 -6.13
C SER A 327 -37.95 4.50 -6.18
N ALA A 328 -37.11 3.89 -5.34
CA ALA A 328 -35.66 4.17 -5.31
C ALA A 328 -34.95 3.73 -6.61
N ALA A 329 -35.40 2.67 -7.25
CA ALA A 329 -34.91 2.24 -8.55
C ALA A 329 -35.23 3.23 -9.68
N LEU A 330 -36.39 3.85 -9.63
CA LEU A 330 -36.79 4.92 -10.56
C LEU A 330 -36.03 6.22 -10.30
N ASP A 331 -35.87 6.61 -9.01
CA ASP A 331 -35.14 7.83 -8.64
C ASP A 331 -33.67 7.76 -9.12
N GLY A 332 -33.09 6.56 -9.13
CA GLY A 332 -31.74 6.31 -9.64
C GLY A 332 -30.62 6.68 -8.67
N GLY A 333 -29.49 7.15 -9.21
CA GLY A 333 -28.30 7.45 -8.45
C GLY A 333 -27.56 8.68 -8.98
N ASN A 334 -26.28 8.82 -8.59
CA ASN A 334 -25.45 9.98 -8.93
C ASN A 334 -25.27 10.22 -10.45
N ARG A 335 -25.61 9.24 -11.28
CA ARG A 335 -25.46 9.31 -12.75
C ARG A 335 -26.79 9.47 -13.49
N GLY A 336 -27.89 9.55 -12.78
CA GLY A 336 -29.22 9.72 -13.34
C GLY A 336 -30.20 8.59 -12.97
N PRO A 337 -31.40 8.56 -13.60
CA PRO A 337 -32.40 7.57 -13.32
C PRO A 337 -31.91 6.14 -13.57
N GLY A 338 -32.14 5.24 -12.61
CA GLY A 338 -31.79 3.83 -12.76
C GLY A 338 -32.65 3.14 -13.81
N ILE A 339 -33.96 3.44 -13.78
CA ILE A 339 -34.98 2.91 -14.68
C ILE A 339 -35.82 4.10 -15.19
N VAL A 340 -36.00 4.20 -16.49
CA VAL A 340 -36.89 5.16 -17.15
C VAL A 340 -38.04 4.37 -17.77
N PRO A 341 -39.24 4.39 -17.19
CA PRO A 341 -40.36 3.65 -17.72
C PRO A 341 -40.65 4.01 -19.20
N GLY A 342 -40.73 3.00 -20.06
CA GLY A 342 -40.96 3.16 -21.50
C GLY A 342 -39.71 3.49 -22.32
N ASP A 343 -38.53 3.63 -21.69
CA ASP A 343 -37.27 3.92 -22.41
C ASP A 343 -36.10 3.15 -21.79
N SER A 344 -35.84 1.97 -22.33
CA SER A 344 -34.72 1.12 -21.91
C SER A 344 -33.37 1.75 -22.25
N SER A 345 -33.28 2.54 -23.32
CA SER A 345 -32.05 3.18 -23.77
C SER A 345 -31.63 4.34 -22.86
N ALA A 346 -32.56 5.04 -22.25
CA ALA A 346 -32.31 6.07 -21.25
C ALA A 346 -32.09 5.50 -19.83
N SER A 347 -32.38 4.22 -19.61
CA SER A 347 -32.25 3.55 -18.32
C SER A 347 -30.80 3.21 -18.02
N TRP A 348 -30.22 3.88 -17.02
CA TRP A 348 -28.81 3.69 -16.68
C TRP A 348 -28.46 2.23 -16.29
N LEU A 349 -29.40 1.53 -15.66
CA LEU A 349 -29.25 0.12 -15.30
C LEU A 349 -29.05 -0.75 -16.55
N VAL A 350 -29.81 -0.52 -17.61
CA VAL A 350 -29.67 -1.26 -18.89
C VAL A 350 -28.33 -0.93 -19.55
N GLN A 351 -27.93 0.34 -19.57
CA GLN A 351 -26.68 0.75 -20.19
C GLN A 351 -25.46 0.06 -19.52
N ILE A 352 -25.41 0.03 -18.19
CA ILE A 352 -24.31 -0.59 -17.43
C ILE A 352 -24.30 -2.11 -17.61
N GLN A 353 -25.46 -2.75 -17.56
CA GLN A 353 -25.55 -4.20 -17.72
C GLN A 353 -25.22 -4.65 -19.15
N SER A 354 -25.54 -3.83 -20.14
CA SER A 354 -25.20 -4.10 -21.55
C SER A 354 -23.70 -3.94 -21.86
N GLN A 355 -22.97 -3.11 -21.10
CA GLN A 355 -21.51 -2.95 -21.27
C GLN A 355 -20.72 -4.16 -20.77
N GLY A 356 -21.29 -4.95 -19.87
CA GLY A 356 -20.62 -6.09 -19.24
C GLY A 356 -19.58 -5.70 -18.19
N GLY A 357 -19.11 -6.70 -17.43
CA GLY A 357 -18.04 -6.52 -16.43
C GLY A 357 -18.46 -5.84 -15.13
N HIS A 358 -19.73 -5.56 -14.92
CA HIS A 358 -20.24 -5.03 -13.66
C HIS A 358 -20.48 -6.16 -12.65
N PRO A 359 -20.07 -6.03 -11.36
CA PRO A 359 -20.43 -7.00 -10.32
C PRO A 359 -21.95 -7.19 -10.26
N GLY A 360 -22.42 -8.44 -10.19
CA GLY A 360 -23.86 -8.73 -10.27
C GLY A 360 -24.42 -8.66 -11.68
N GLN A 361 -23.61 -9.00 -12.68
CA GLN A 361 -24.00 -9.04 -14.09
C GLN A 361 -25.23 -9.93 -14.30
N LEU A 362 -26.25 -9.39 -15.00
CA LEU A 362 -27.41 -10.14 -15.43
C LEU A 362 -27.05 -11.09 -16.59
N THR A 363 -27.73 -12.23 -16.69
CA THR A 363 -27.63 -13.08 -17.89
C THR A 363 -28.27 -12.39 -19.10
N SER A 364 -27.98 -12.89 -20.31
CA SER A 364 -28.58 -12.35 -21.52
C SER A 364 -30.12 -12.39 -21.50
N GLU A 365 -30.66 -13.47 -20.92
CA GLU A 365 -32.10 -13.66 -20.75
C GLU A 365 -32.69 -12.70 -19.71
N GLU A 366 -32.02 -12.56 -18.55
CA GLU A 366 -32.45 -11.62 -17.49
C GLU A 366 -32.39 -10.15 -17.96
N LEU A 367 -31.39 -9.80 -18.77
CA LEU A 367 -31.28 -8.47 -19.36
C LEU A 367 -32.34 -8.21 -20.40
N ALA A 368 -32.66 -9.17 -21.27
CA ALA A 368 -33.71 -9.06 -22.23
C ALA A 368 -35.10 -8.89 -21.56
N GLU A 369 -35.35 -9.71 -20.51
CA GLU A 369 -36.57 -9.59 -19.70
C GLU A 369 -36.68 -8.23 -19.01
N LEU A 370 -35.58 -7.66 -18.54
CA LEU A 370 -35.49 -6.32 -17.95
C LEU A 370 -35.84 -5.23 -18.99
N ILE A 371 -35.29 -5.34 -20.19
CA ILE A 371 -35.55 -4.42 -21.30
C ILE A 371 -37.05 -4.45 -21.67
N ASP A 372 -37.63 -5.65 -21.90
CA ASP A 372 -39.01 -5.81 -22.24
C ASP A 372 -39.95 -5.24 -21.16
N TRP A 373 -39.62 -5.44 -19.88
CA TRP A 373 -40.37 -4.88 -18.76
C TRP A 373 -40.32 -3.35 -18.72
N ILE A 374 -39.15 -2.76 -18.96
CA ILE A 374 -38.99 -1.29 -19.00
C ILE A 374 -39.76 -0.71 -20.17
N GLU A 375 -39.64 -1.30 -21.37
CA GLU A 375 -40.40 -0.86 -22.57
C GLU A 375 -41.91 -0.97 -22.37
N ALA A 376 -42.38 -1.94 -21.59
CA ALA A 376 -43.79 -2.06 -21.20
C ALA A 376 -44.23 -1.01 -20.14
N GLY A 377 -43.37 -0.07 -19.80
CA GLY A 377 -43.65 0.99 -18.82
C GLY A 377 -43.25 0.66 -17.39
N ALA A 378 -42.44 -0.37 -17.18
CA ALA A 378 -41.95 -0.82 -15.89
C ALA A 378 -43.00 -1.00 -14.79
N PRO A 379 -44.08 -1.78 -14.98
CA PRO A 379 -45.15 -1.87 -14.01
C PRO A 379 -44.69 -2.41 -12.64
N GLU A 380 -45.21 -1.79 -11.56
CA GLU A 380 -44.86 -2.23 -10.20
C GLU A 380 -45.57 -3.55 -9.84
N ARG A 381 -46.83 -3.76 -10.30
CA ARG A 381 -47.67 -4.93 -10.02
C ARG A 381 -48.14 -5.60 -11.31
#